data_a3e5fce18b4913ff1fc63063cd7c42dc
#
_entry.id   a3e5fce18b4913ff1fc63063cd7c42dc
#
_cell.length_a   1.000
_cell.length_b   1.000
_cell.length_c   1.000
_cell.angle_alpha   90.00
_cell.angle_beta   90.00
_cell.angle_gamma   90.00
#
_symmetry.space_group_name_H-M   'P 1'
#
loop_
_entity.id
_entity.type
_entity.pdbx_description
1 polymer ?
#
loop_
_entity_poly.entity_id
_entity_poly.type
_entity_poly.pdbx_seq_one_letter_code
_entity_poly.pdbx_strand_id
1 'polypeptide(L)'
;EDRPMEWKILPETTKIGDYKTQKAETNFGGRTWYAWFTTDVPFQDGPYKFSGLPGLIVKVEDSKGDYSFDLKETKKIAELQNLDSFGSVIKVKRKDYEKQNAAFRNDPVSFFQAQMSSGRGGSGISAPMSRSGGGMRQPDPNQRKQMEERIKEEIKKTNNPIEIQ
;
A
#
# COMPACT_ATOMS: atom_id res chain seq x y z
N GLU A 1 7.05 -4.69 -11.13
CA GLU A 1 8.48 -4.96 -11.31
C GLU A 1 9.05 -5.20 -9.91
N ASP A 2 9.19 -6.48 -9.57
CA ASP A 2 9.72 -6.92 -8.28
C ASP A 2 11.23 -6.72 -8.30
N ARG A 3 11.69 -5.65 -7.69
CA ARG A 3 13.13 -5.46 -7.46
C ARG A 3 13.51 -6.36 -6.29
N PRO A 4 14.47 -7.27 -6.44
CA PRO A 4 14.97 -8.06 -5.33
C PRO A 4 15.52 -7.10 -4.26
N MET A 5 15.20 -7.37 -3.00
CA MET A 5 15.75 -6.61 -1.88
C MET A 5 17.13 -7.13 -1.55
N GLU A 6 18.07 -6.22 -1.40
CA GLU A 6 19.41 -6.54 -0.92
C GLU A 6 19.44 -6.44 0.60
N TRP A 7 19.58 -7.59 1.26
CA TRP A 7 19.64 -7.68 2.70
C TRP A 7 21.07 -7.82 3.20
N LYS A 8 21.42 -7.01 4.19
CA LYS A 8 22.63 -7.16 5.00
C LYS A 8 22.26 -7.88 6.29
N ILE A 9 22.62 -9.14 6.41
CA ILE A 9 22.40 -9.91 7.65
C ILE A 9 23.38 -9.45 8.70
N LEU A 10 22.87 -9.16 9.89
CA LEU A 10 23.62 -8.66 11.02
C LEU A 10 23.81 -9.78 12.06
N PRO A 11 24.84 -9.70 12.93
CA PRO A 11 25.11 -10.73 13.93
C PRO A 11 24.12 -10.73 15.11
N GLU A 12 23.31 -9.68 15.27
CA GLU A 12 22.37 -9.54 16.37
C GLU A 12 21.28 -10.59 16.29
N THR A 13 21.08 -11.30 17.37
CA THR A 13 20.02 -12.29 17.54
C THR A 13 19.17 -11.96 18.74
N THR A 14 17.87 -12.25 18.66
CA THR A 14 16.94 -12.08 19.78
C THR A 14 15.81 -13.11 19.69
N LYS A 15 15.02 -13.22 20.76
CA LYS A 15 13.81 -14.02 20.74
C LYS A 15 12.59 -13.10 20.64
N ILE A 16 11.76 -13.30 19.60
CA ILE A 16 10.50 -12.58 19.41
C ILE A 16 9.36 -13.60 19.44
N GLY A 17 8.51 -13.51 20.45
CA GLY A 17 7.52 -14.56 20.72
C GLY A 17 8.20 -15.90 20.94
N ASP A 18 7.82 -16.91 20.16
CA ASP A 18 8.40 -18.26 20.23
C ASP A 18 9.59 -18.46 19.27
N TYR A 19 9.90 -17.49 18.41
CA TYR A 19 10.91 -17.61 17.38
C TYR A 19 12.28 -17.08 17.81
N LYS A 20 13.32 -17.84 17.51
CA LYS A 20 14.71 -17.35 17.54
C LYS A 20 14.93 -16.57 16.26
N THR A 21 15.30 -15.31 16.38
CA THR A 21 15.42 -14.41 15.23
C THR A 21 16.80 -13.82 15.10
N GLN A 22 17.17 -13.52 13.87
CA GLN A 22 18.38 -12.78 13.50
C GLN A 22 17.98 -11.49 12.79
N LYS A 23 18.76 -10.44 13.04
CA LYS A 23 18.54 -9.12 12.46
C LYS A 23 19.11 -9.02 11.06
N ALA A 24 18.39 -8.32 10.18
CA ALA A 24 18.88 -7.91 8.87
C ALA A 24 18.49 -6.46 8.58
N GLU A 25 19.27 -5.81 7.73
CA GLU A 25 19.08 -4.43 7.31
C GLU A 25 18.94 -4.35 5.79
N THR A 26 18.06 -3.49 5.31
CA THR A 26 17.94 -3.13 3.89
C THR A 26 17.57 -1.68 3.71
N ASN A 27 17.91 -1.13 2.54
CA ASN A 27 17.45 0.19 2.11
C ASN A 27 16.37 0.00 1.04
N PHE A 28 15.14 0.37 1.36
CA PHE A 28 14.00 0.22 0.46
C PHE A 28 13.08 1.44 0.53
N GLY A 29 12.66 1.94 -0.64
CA GLY A 29 11.73 3.05 -0.73
C GLY A 29 12.20 4.34 -0.07
N GLY A 30 13.52 4.63 -0.08
CA GLY A 30 14.11 5.81 0.55
C GLY A 30 14.21 5.75 2.08
N ARG A 31 13.98 4.58 2.68
CA ARG A 31 14.08 4.31 4.11
C ARG A 31 15.03 3.16 4.39
N THR A 32 15.67 3.20 5.56
CA THR A 32 16.42 2.07 6.11
C THR A 32 15.46 1.24 6.96
N TRP A 33 15.44 -0.06 6.72
CA TRP A 33 14.56 -1.02 7.39
C TRP A 33 15.37 -2.06 8.14
N TYR A 34 14.90 -2.44 9.30
CA TYR A 34 15.41 -3.53 10.11
C TYR A 34 14.40 -4.65 10.17
N ALA A 35 14.81 -5.84 9.76
CA ALA A 35 13.99 -7.04 9.83
C ALA A 35 14.57 -8.02 10.84
N TRP A 36 13.70 -8.73 11.53
CA TRP A 36 14.00 -9.87 12.37
C TRP A 36 13.38 -11.10 11.72
N PHE A 37 14.20 -12.02 11.26
CA PHE A 37 13.75 -13.23 10.57
C PHE A 37 14.15 -14.48 11.34
N THR A 38 13.40 -15.56 11.14
CA THR A 38 13.66 -16.87 11.73
C THR A 38 13.86 -17.93 10.66
N THR A 39 14.85 -18.78 10.85
CA THR A 39 15.07 -19.96 10.01
C THR A 39 14.26 -21.18 10.46
N ASP A 40 13.60 -21.11 11.62
CA ASP A 40 12.72 -22.18 12.11
C ASP A 40 11.51 -22.41 11.19
N VAL A 41 11.14 -21.38 10.43
CA VAL A 41 10.07 -21.45 9.43
C VAL A 41 10.68 -21.19 8.04
N PRO A 42 10.78 -22.21 7.17
CA PRO A 42 11.51 -22.12 5.90
C PRO A 42 10.69 -21.44 4.78
N PHE A 43 10.00 -20.34 5.10
CA PHE A 43 9.32 -19.48 4.14
C PHE A 43 10.08 -18.16 4.02
N GLN A 44 10.54 -17.84 2.80
CA GLN A 44 11.26 -16.61 2.50
C GLN A 44 10.28 -15.45 2.25
N ASP A 45 9.39 -15.19 3.19
CA ASP A 45 8.30 -14.24 3.05
C ASP A 45 8.21 -13.28 4.24
N GLY A 46 7.43 -12.22 4.10
CA GLY A 46 7.24 -11.21 5.11
C GLY A 46 6.11 -10.24 4.77
N PRO A 47 5.90 -9.21 5.60
CA PRO A 47 4.86 -8.22 5.38
C PRO A 47 5.17 -7.34 4.17
N TYR A 48 4.11 -6.85 3.51
CA TYR A 48 4.16 -5.96 2.37
C TYR A 48 4.97 -6.55 1.20
N LYS A 49 6.13 -6.00 0.87
CA LYS A 49 7.05 -6.45 -0.18
C LYS A 49 8.35 -7.05 0.39
N PHE A 50 8.48 -7.09 1.72
CA PHE A 50 9.69 -7.57 2.36
C PHE A 50 9.78 -9.09 2.22
N SER A 51 10.78 -9.56 1.46
CA SER A 51 11.03 -10.97 1.19
C SER A 51 12.51 -11.20 0.87
N GLY A 52 12.92 -12.46 0.71
CA GLY A 52 14.27 -12.82 0.27
C GLY A 52 15.29 -13.05 1.39
N LEU A 53 14.89 -12.99 2.67
CA LEU A 53 15.70 -13.50 3.78
C LEU A 53 15.58 -15.04 3.86
N PRO A 54 16.58 -15.74 4.44
CA PRO A 54 16.58 -17.21 4.51
C PRO A 54 15.63 -17.75 5.61
N GLY A 55 14.37 -17.28 5.61
CA GLY A 55 13.33 -17.65 6.56
C GLY A 55 12.23 -16.62 6.64
N LEU A 56 11.27 -16.86 7.55
CA LEU A 56 10.11 -16.00 7.74
C LEU A 56 10.50 -14.72 8.50
N ILE A 57 10.07 -13.59 7.98
CA ILE A 57 10.24 -12.31 8.66
C ILE A 57 9.16 -12.18 9.75
N VAL A 58 9.60 -12.11 11.00
CA VAL A 58 8.75 -12.03 12.19
C VAL A 58 8.43 -10.58 12.56
N LYS A 59 9.38 -9.68 12.33
CA LYS A 59 9.21 -8.25 12.59
C LYS A 59 9.97 -7.44 11.55
N VAL A 60 9.38 -6.33 11.11
CA VAL A 60 10.06 -5.30 10.31
C VAL A 60 9.71 -3.93 10.87
N GLU A 61 10.70 -3.09 11.01
CA GLU A 61 10.52 -1.69 11.43
C GLU A 61 11.43 -0.77 10.62
N ASP A 62 11.00 0.46 10.39
CA ASP A 62 11.88 1.45 9.79
C ASP A 62 12.76 2.15 10.84
N SER A 63 13.87 2.73 10.40
CA SER A 63 14.85 3.37 11.29
C SER A 63 14.32 4.59 12.05
N LYS A 64 13.19 5.17 11.60
CA LYS A 64 12.56 6.34 12.21
C LYS A 64 11.43 5.99 13.18
N GLY A 65 10.98 4.72 13.19
CA GLY A 65 9.84 4.27 14.00
C GLY A 65 8.49 4.68 13.45
N ASP A 66 8.42 5.10 12.17
CA ASP A 66 7.15 5.45 11.52
C ASP A 66 6.31 4.20 11.21
N TYR A 67 6.98 3.07 10.96
CA TYR A 67 6.37 1.80 10.59
C TYR A 67 6.93 0.67 11.41
N SER A 68 6.05 -0.18 11.89
CA SER A 68 6.38 -1.46 12.52
C SER A 68 5.35 -2.52 12.12
N PHE A 69 5.83 -3.65 11.64
CA PHE A 69 5.04 -4.82 11.29
C PHE A 69 5.47 -5.97 12.18
N ASP A 70 4.56 -6.52 12.94
CA ASP A 70 4.80 -7.66 13.82
C ASP A 70 3.94 -8.84 13.38
N LEU A 71 4.55 -10.01 13.22
CA LEU A 71 3.84 -11.26 13.00
C LEU A 71 3.01 -11.61 14.23
N LYS A 72 1.70 -11.74 14.06
CA LYS A 72 0.78 -12.09 15.14
C LYS A 72 0.43 -13.57 15.16
N GLU A 73 0.23 -14.13 13.97
CA GLU A 73 -0.23 -15.51 13.83
C GLU A 73 0.17 -16.07 12.46
N THR A 74 0.47 -17.35 12.41
CA THR A 74 0.58 -18.14 11.18
C THR A 74 -0.48 -19.22 11.19
N LYS A 75 -1.24 -19.34 10.09
CA LYS A 75 -2.29 -20.34 9.95
C LYS A 75 -2.14 -21.10 8.65
N LYS A 76 -2.15 -22.41 8.74
CA LYS A 76 -2.22 -23.27 7.56
C LYS A 76 -3.68 -23.35 7.10
N ILE A 77 -3.94 -22.93 5.86
CA ILE A 77 -5.25 -23.03 5.21
C ILE A 77 -5.23 -24.13 4.16
N ALA A 78 -6.34 -24.86 4.05
CA ALA A 78 -6.46 -25.96 3.08
C ALA A 78 -6.66 -25.46 1.64
N GLU A 79 -7.40 -24.34 1.48
CA GLU A 79 -7.70 -23.74 0.19
C GLU A 79 -7.50 -22.24 0.24
N LEU A 80 -6.89 -21.67 -0.80
CA LEU A 80 -6.82 -20.23 -1.00
C LEU A 80 -8.20 -19.71 -1.40
N GLN A 81 -8.66 -18.67 -0.73
CA GLN A 81 -9.86 -17.97 -1.17
C GLN A 81 -9.60 -17.35 -2.55
N ASN A 82 -10.54 -17.55 -3.47
CA ASN A 82 -10.46 -16.96 -4.79
C ASN A 82 -10.62 -15.42 -4.67
N LEU A 83 -9.54 -14.70 -4.90
CA LEU A 83 -9.51 -13.23 -4.85
C LEU A 83 -9.93 -12.58 -6.17
N ASP A 84 -10.27 -13.36 -7.21
CA ASP A 84 -10.68 -12.85 -8.52
C ASP A 84 -12.00 -12.07 -8.52
N SER A 85 -12.70 -12.04 -7.38
CA SER A 85 -13.96 -11.30 -7.21
C SER A 85 -13.80 -9.78 -7.03
N PHE A 86 -12.60 -9.26 -6.95
CA PHE A 86 -12.36 -7.82 -6.75
C PHE A 86 -12.38 -6.97 -8.04
N GLY A 87 -13.19 -7.35 -9.03
CA GLY A 87 -13.39 -6.56 -10.24
C GLY A 87 -12.30 -6.75 -11.30
N SER A 88 -12.38 -6.00 -12.39
CA SER A 88 -11.41 -6.10 -13.49
C SER A 88 -10.09 -5.43 -13.11
N VAL A 89 -9.02 -6.22 -13.00
CA VAL A 89 -7.66 -5.72 -12.79
C VAL A 89 -7.08 -5.26 -14.13
N ILE A 90 -6.68 -3.99 -14.21
CA ILE A 90 -6.00 -3.44 -15.39
C ILE A 90 -4.50 -3.40 -15.11
N LYS A 91 -3.72 -4.15 -15.91
CA LYS A 91 -2.26 -4.10 -15.83
C LYS A 91 -1.76 -2.82 -16.48
N VAL A 92 -1.06 -1.98 -15.73
CA VAL A 92 -0.46 -0.72 -16.21
C VAL A 92 1.05 -0.73 -15.97
N LYS A 93 1.80 -0.01 -16.79
CA LYS A 93 3.24 0.21 -16.55
C LYS A 93 3.42 1.18 -15.38
N ARG A 94 4.50 1.02 -14.61
CA ARG A 94 4.80 1.87 -13.46
C ARG A 94 4.77 3.36 -13.81
N LYS A 95 5.38 3.77 -14.93
CA LYS A 95 5.36 5.18 -15.39
C LYS A 95 3.95 5.73 -15.61
N ASP A 96 3.04 4.92 -16.15
CA ASP A 96 1.66 5.33 -16.39
C ASP A 96 0.89 5.44 -15.08
N TYR A 97 1.14 4.53 -14.14
CA TYR A 97 0.60 4.63 -12.78
C TYR A 97 1.11 5.88 -12.04
N GLU A 98 2.40 6.14 -12.06
CA GLU A 98 3.02 7.32 -11.43
C GLU A 98 2.44 8.62 -12.00
N LYS A 99 2.27 8.70 -13.34
CA LYS A 99 1.65 9.84 -14.00
C LYS A 99 0.20 10.05 -13.58
N GLN A 100 -0.59 8.97 -13.51
CA GLN A 100 -1.98 9.05 -13.07
C GLN A 100 -2.08 9.41 -11.59
N ASN A 101 -1.22 8.86 -10.75
CA ASN A 101 -1.18 9.17 -9.33
C ASN A 101 -0.77 10.63 -9.07
N ALA A 102 0.19 11.16 -9.84
CA ALA A 102 0.57 12.57 -9.77
C ALA A 102 -0.59 13.49 -10.21
N ALA A 103 -1.30 13.14 -11.29
CA ALA A 103 -2.47 13.88 -11.74
C ALA A 103 -3.59 13.89 -10.69
N PHE A 104 -3.86 12.73 -10.07
CA PHE A 104 -4.82 12.62 -8.98
C PHE A 104 -4.43 13.47 -7.76
N ARG A 105 -3.16 13.46 -7.35
CA ARG A 105 -2.69 14.26 -6.21
C ARG A 105 -2.77 15.77 -6.47
N ASN A 106 -2.54 16.19 -7.71
CA ASN A 106 -2.59 17.61 -8.09
C ASN A 106 -4.02 18.15 -8.16
N ASP A 107 -4.93 17.41 -8.78
CA ASP A 107 -6.35 17.80 -8.91
C ASP A 107 -7.27 16.56 -8.83
N PRO A 108 -7.55 16.09 -7.60
CA PRO A 108 -8.35 14.90 -7.39
C PRO A 108 -9.79 15.05 -7.88
N VAL A 109 -10.36 16.25 -7.82
CA VAL A 109 -11.75 16.47 -8.21
C VAL A 109 -11.92 16.37 -9.72
N SER A 110 -11.06 17.04 -10.51
CA SER A 110 -11.07 16.94 -11.97
C SER A 110 -10.74 15.53 -12.45
N PHE A 111 -9.85 14.84 -11.76
CA PHE A 111 -9.52 13.44 -12.06
C PHE A 111 -10.74 12.53 -11.95
N PHE A 112 -11.51 12.63 -10.86
CA PHE A 112 -12.75 11.87 -10.70
C PHE A 112 -13.82 12.23 -11.72
N GLN A 113 -14.00 13.51 -12.03
CA GLN A 113 -14.95 13.96 -13.04
C GLN A 113 -14.62 13.42 -14.44
N ALA A 114 -13.35 13.46 -14.83
CA ALA A 114 -12.88 12.91 -16.09
C ALA A 114 -13.11 11.39 -16.18
N GLN A 115 -12.92 10.67 -15.09
CA GLN A 115 -13.13 9.23 -15.04
C GLN A 115 -14.62 8.87 -15.12
N MET A 116 -15.48 9.63 -14.47
CA MET A 116 -16.95 9.45 -14.57
C MET A 116 -17.48 9.77 -15.97
N SER A 117 -16.97 10.81 -16.61
CA SER A 117 -17.40 11.21 -17.97
C SER A 117 -16.91 10.25 -19.06
N SER A 118 -15.80 9.55 -18.85
CA SER A 118 -15.23 8.59 -19.79
C SER A 118 -15.90 7.21 -19.79
N GLY A 119 -16.97 7.00 -19.01
CA GLY A 119 -17.71 5.74 -18.92
C GLY A 119 -16.90 4.55 -18.36
N ARG A 120 -15.66 4.78 -17.91
CA ARG A 120 -14.78 3.79 -17.29
C ARG A 120 -14.94 3.72 -15.77
N GLY A 121 -16.13 4.02 -15.25
CA GLY A 121 -16.49 3.88 -13.85
C GLY A 121 -16.44 2.42 -13.40
N GLY A 122 -15.25 1.88 -13.22
CA GLY A 122 -15.01 0.61 -12.55
C GLY A 122 -15.36 0.73 -11.08
N SER A 123 -16.29 -0.10 -10.67
CA SER A 123 -16.78 -0.40 -9.34
C SER A 123 -15.71 -0.27 -8.24
N GLY A 124 -15.88 0.63 -7.28
CA GLY A 124 -14.99 0.61 -6.12
C GLY A 124 -15.19 1.69 -5.07
N ILE A 125 -15.84 2.80 -5.38
CA ILE A 125 -16.15 3.81 -4.35
C ILE A 125 -17.64 4.10 -4.43
N SER A 126 -18.41 3.49 -3.53
CA SER A 126 -19.82 3.79 -3.32
C SER A 126 -19.96 5.17 -2.68
N ALA A 127 -19.96 6.21 -3.50
CA ALA A 127 -20.58 7.46 -3.07
C ALA A 127 -22.10 7.21 -2.98
N PRO A 128 -22.81 7.62 -1.92
CA PRO A 128 -24.25 7.49 -1.83
C PRO A 128 -24.90 8.44 -2.85
N MET A 129 -25.09 7.96 -4.07
CA MET A 129 -25.85 8.70 -5.06
C MET A 129 -27.34 8.43 -4.85
N SER A 130 -28.02 9.42 -4.33
CA SER A 130 -29.48 9.54 -4.40
C SER A 130 -29.92 9.42 -5.86
N ARG A 131 -30.71 8.40 -6.14
CA ARG A 131 -31.40 8.18 -7.41
C ARG A 131 -32.49 9.24 -7.55
N SER A 132 -32.18 10.42 -8.05
CA SER A 132 -33.13 11.38 -8.58
C SER A 132 -32.69 11.74 -9.99
N GLY A 133 -33.56 11.40 -10.98
CA GLY A 133 -33.31 11.65 -12.38
C GLY A 133 -33.28 13.16 -12.67
N GLY A 134 -32.10 13.70 -12.74
CA GLY A 134 -31.83 15.09 -13.13
C GLY A 134 -30.40 15.16 -13.63
N GLY A 135 -30.18 15.79 -14.80
CA GLY A 135 -28.87 15.92 -15.41
C GLY A 135 -27.80 16.37 -14.40
N MET A 136 -26.58 15.84 -14.54
CA MET A 136 -25.44 16.17 -13.69
C MET A 136 -25.25 17.70 -13.64
N ARG A 137 -25.81 18.34 -12.61
CA ARG A 137 -25.45 19.72 -12.28
C ARG A 137 -24.00 19.72 -11.82
N GLN A 138 -23.17 20.52 -12.44
CA GLN A 138 -21.82 20.77 -11.91
C GLN A 138 -21.96 21.25 -10.46
N PRO A 139 -21.16 20.70 -9.53
CA PRO A 139 -21.20 21.18 -8.16
C PRO A 139 -20.86 22.64 -8.10
N ASP A 140 -21.54 23.37 -7.22
CA ASP A 140 -21.29 24.78 -6.93
C ASP A 140 -19.78 25.01 -6.72
N PRO A 141 -19.18 26.06 -7.32
CA PRO A 141 -17.76 26.36 -7.18
C PRO A 141 -17.27 26.35 -5.72
N ASN A 142 -18.12 26.79 -4.77
CA ASN A 142 -17.79 26.79 -3.34
C ASN A 142 -17.76 25.36 -2.76
N GLN A 143 -18.70 24.50 -3.16
CA GLN A 143 -18.71 23.09 -2.75
C GLN A 143 -17.50 22.32 -3.33
N ARG A 144 -17.15 22.62 -4.58
CA ARG A 144 -15.96 22.08 -5.23
C ARG A 144 -14.70 22.44 -4.44
N LYS A 145 -14.53 23.72 -4.09
CA LYS A 145 -13.38 24.21 -3.34
C LYS A 145 -13.27 23.56 -1.95
N GLN A 146 -14.38 23.46 -1.22
CA GLN A 146 -14.43 22.78 0.07
C GLN A 146 -14.06 21.29 -0.04
N MET A 147 -14.57 20.61 -1.07
CA MET A 147 -14.23 19.19 -1.31
C MET A 147 -12.75 19.02 -1.64
N GLU A 148 -12.20 19.88 -2.46
CA GLU A 148 -10.78 19.89 -2.82
C GLU A 148 -9.88 20.14 -1.60
N GLU A 149 -10.22 21.09 -0.74
CA GLU A 149 -9.50 21.37 0.52
C GLU A 149 -9.54 20.17 1.46
N ARG A 150 -10.69 19.55 1.66
CA ARG A 150 -10.84 18.34 2.49
C ARG A 150 -9.97 17.16 1.96
N ILE A 151 -10.00 16.91 0.66
CA ILE A 151 -9.19 15.84 0.05
C ILE A 151 -7.69 16.16 0.20
N LYS A 152 -7.27 17.41 -0.01
CA LYS A 152 -5.88 17.83 0.19
C LYS A 152 -5.44 17.70 1.65
N GLU A 153 -6.31 18.00 2.62
CA GLU A 153 -6.02 17.78 4.03
C GLU A 153 -5.90 16.30 4.38
N GLU A 154 -6.76 15.44 3.85
CA GLU A 154 -6.66 13.99 4.05
C GLU A 154 -5.37 13.45 3.44
N ILE A 155 -5.04 13.85 2.21
CA ILE A 155 -3.77 13.48 1.58
C ILE A 155 -2.58 13.91 2.43
N LYS A 156 -2.60 15.09 3.05
CA LYS A 156 -1.53 15.54 3.94
C LYS A 156 -1.43 14.68 5.21
N LYS A 157 -2.55 14.30 5.80
CA LYS A 157 -2.58 13.46 7.02
C LYS A 157 -2.08 12.04 6.76
N THR A 158 -2.30 11.52 5.55
CA THR A 158 -1.89 10.18 5.14
C THR A 158 -0.58 10.15 4.37
N ASN A 159 0.13 11.28 4.27
CA ASN A 159 1.31 11.44 3.42
C ASN A 159 2.62 11.00 4.10
N ASN A 160 2.61 9.82 4.71
CA ASN A 160 3.83 9.14 5.15
C ASN A 160 3.93 7.78 4.42
N PRO A 161 4.22 7.75 3.11
CA PRO A 161 4.26 6.51 2.37
C PRO A 161 5.43 5.63 2.83
N ILE A 162 5.22 4.31 2.76
CA ILE A 162 6.28 3.32 3.02
C ILE A 162 7.45 3.55 2.05
N GLU A 163 7.15 3.88 0.80
CA GLU A 163 8.15 4.22 -0.21
C GLU A 163 8.21 5.75 -0.38
N ILE A 164 9.31 6.35 0.05
CA ILE A 164 9.64 7.75 -0.21
C ILE A 164 10.42 7.79 -1.52
N GLN A 165 9.91 8.53 -2.50
CA GLN A 165 10.60 8.70 -3.79
C GLN A 165 11.64 9.81 -3.70
#